data_a7c9b3b2d677d087287831cf03c62f64
#
_entry.id   a7c9b3b2d677d087287831cf03c62f64
#
_cell.length_a   1.000
_cell.length_b   1.000
_cell.length_c   1.000
_cell.angle_alpha   90.00
_cell.angle_beta   90.00
_cell.angle_gamma   90.00
#
_symmetry.space_group_name_H-M   'P 1'
#
loop_
_entity.id
_entity.type
_entity.pdbx_description
1 polymer ?
#
loop_
_entity_poly.entity_id
_entity_poly.type
_entity_poly.pdbx_seq_one_letter_code
_entity_poly.pdbx_strand_id
1 'polypeptide(L)'
;MATLNYKILPARRKSSGKLGIYLSLTHKKEVRYITTEFEIDDESQFEKGKVCYRKDASIMNKRMAYVLSEYQEKLSRIDLRFFPTCARLKDELLKPEEEEIKMTLEELFDNRIARLKKENRANYAGMHEESKRVILSLLGNPVIDYLTRADIKLLFDKLQKKGYSAGSVHMRLAHLKASINEAIENRWVRYEDHPFTGFKIPKPGVRLMDVTVEEFQRIRDMKVVNKRAKFARDMFLLSFYLGGINLVDLLEVDLNGKELCYQRKKTRNKKTGDKNTTFLIPDEARPLISMYAPKGKLIWPGKRDYKVVISYINNSFSMLKKEAGINRSFSYYSSRKTFAQFAFMIGIKTEVIEYCLGQTVKENRPIYNYVRVMQRQADTAIRKVIDYTVTPDSFNLYDVV
;
A
#
# COMPACT_ATOMS: atom_id res chain seq x y z
N MET A 1 33.96 28.84 17.21
CA MET A 1 34.41 27.44 17.44
C MET A 1 34.08 27.09 18.88
N ALA A 2 33.56 25.92 19.16
CA ALA A 2 33.34 25.46 20.53
C ALA A 2 34.47 24.50 20.92
N THR A 3 34.90 24.52 22.19
CA THR A 3 35.99 23.66 22.68
C THR A 3 35.62 23.03 24.03
N LEU A 4 36.11 21.83 24.26
CA LEU A 4 35.90 21.04 25.47
C LEU A 4 37.25 20.68 26.08
N ASN A 5 37.41 20.98 27.38
CA ASN A 5 38.61 20.68 28.14
C ASN A 5 38.27 20.34 29.58
N TYR A 6 39.07 19.50 30.24
CA TYR A 6 38.92 19.25 31.66
C TYR A 6 39.47 20.38 32.49
N LYS A 7 38.76 20.77 33.53
CA LYS A 7 39.16 21.77 34.55
C LYS A 7 38.68 21.39 35.95
N ILE A 8 39.40 21.81 36.91
CA ILE A 8 38.97 21.82 38.34
C ILE A 8 38.54 23.23 38.74
N LEU A 9 37.64 23.29 39.71
CA LEU A 9 37.16 24.56 40.28
C LEU A 9 37.49 24.57 41.79
N PRO A 10 38.66 25.09 42.22
CA PRO A 10 39.13 25.00 43.59
C PRO A 10 38.14 25.56 44.62
N ALA A 11 37.42 26.61 44.26
CA ALA A 11 36.39 27.22 45.10
C ALA A 11 35.12 26.37 45.27
N ARG A 12 34.98 25.26 44.54
CA ARG A 12 33.78 24.37 44.56
C ARG A 12 34.16 22.96 45.04
N ARG A 13 34.43 22.82 46.34
CA ARG A 13 34.58 21.50 46.93
C ARG A 13 33.24 20.85 47.17
N LYS A 14 33.16 19.52 46.94
CA LYS A 14 31.98 18.74 47.29
C LYS A 14 31.82 18.61 48.80
N SER A 15 30.66 18.20 49.26
CA SER A 15 30.42 17.93 50.70
C SER A 15 31.38 16.86 51.29
N SER A 16 31.92 16.01 50.42
CA SER A 16 32.97 15.04 50.77
C SER A 16 34.37 15.66 50.97
N GLY A 17 34.54 16.97 50.78
CA GLY A 17 35.85 17.64 50.82
C GLY A 17 36.68 17.51 49.52
N LYS A 18 36.27 16.61 48.61
CA LYS A 18 36.99 16.38 47.36
C LYS A 18 36.71 17.44 46.30
N LEU A 19 37.62 17.57 45.35
CA LEU A 19 37.49 18.46 44.20
C LEU A 19 36.92 17.70 42.99
N GLY A 20 35.82 18.20 42.44
CA GLY A 20 35.25 17.65 41.20
C GLY A 20 36.04 18.07 39.97
N ILE A 21 36.24 17.16 39.02
CA ILE A 21 36.76 17.49 37.69
C ILE A 21 35.57 17.77 36.80
N TYR A 22 35.58 18.91 36.12
CA TYR A 22 34.48 19.35 35.25
C TYR A 22 34.95 19.38 33.80
N LEU A 23 34.03 19.10 32.88
CA LEU A 23 34.26 19.36 31.48
C LEU A 23 33.85 20.81 31.18
N SER A 24 34.82 21.64 30.85
CA SER A 24 34.65 23.06 30.50
C SER A 24 34.29 23.17 29.03
N LEU A 25 33.06 23.56 28.71
CA LEU A 25 32.60 23.91 27.38
C LEU A 25 32.79 25.42 27.16
N THR A 26 33.55 25.82 26.14
CA THR A 26 33.71 27.20 25.73
C THR A 26 33.04 27.41 24.38
N HIS A 27 32.14 28.40 24.28
CA HIS A 27 31.48 28.80 23.03
C HIS A 27 31.21 30.30 23.03
N LYS A 28 31.52 31.01 21.93
CA LYS A 28 31.29 32.45 21.76
C LYS A 28 31.77 33.32 22.96
N LYS A 29 32.96 33.03 23.47
CA LYS A 29 33.59 33.68 24.67
C LYS A 29 32.89 33.39 26.00
N GLU A 30 31.83 32.60 26.03
CA GLU A 30 31.21 32.11 27.25
C GLU A 30 31.78 30.75 27.64
N VAL A 31 31.82 30.48 28.94
CA VAL A 31 32.25 29.20 29.51
C VAL A 31 31.14 28.61 30.35
N ARG A 32 30.85 27.32 30.16
CA ARG A 32 29.95 26.54 31.03
C ARG A 32 30.64 25.25 31.44
N TYR A 33 30.26 24.76 32.60
CA TYR A 33 30.84 23.55 33.15
C TYR A 33 29.81 22.43 33.16
N ILE A 34 30.24 21.25 32.72
CA ILE A 34 29.49 20.01 32.78
C ILE A 34 30.08 19.18 33.93
N THR A 35 29.27 18.79 34.88
CA THR A 35 29.67 17.94 35.98
C THR A 35 30.02 16.56 35.48
N THR A 36 31.13 16.00 35.97
CA THR A 36 31.54 14.64 35.68
C THR A 36 31.54 13.77 36.95
N GLU A 37 31.70 12.50 36.80
CA GLU A 37 31.85 11.57 37.90
C GLU A 37 33.25 11.63 38.56
N PHE A 38 34.21 12.27 37.90
CA PHE A 38 35.60 12.30 38.28
C PHE A 38 35.87 13.29 39.45
N GLU A 39 36.68 12.86 40.41
CA GLU A 39 37.07 13.70 41.53
C GLU A 39 38.48 13.36 42.01
N ILE A 40 39.11 14.33 42.64
CA ILE A 40 40.46 14.26 43.23
C ILE A 40 40.44 14.77 44.66
N ASP A 41 41.44 14.40 45.43
CA ASP A 41 41.53 14.76 46.84
C ASP A 41 42.18 16.15 47.01
N ASP A 42 43.17 16.50 46.17
CA ASP A 42 43.91 17.76 46.22
C ASP A 42 44.22 18.29 44.82
N GLU A 43 44.41 19.63 44.73
CA GLU A 43 44.70 20.31 43.46
C GLU A 43 46.01 19.86 42.79
N SER A 44 46.98 19.43 43.57
CA SER A 44 48.26 18.91 43.07
C SER A 44 48.09 17.65 42.24
N GLN A 45 46.97 16.94 42.39
CA GLN A 45 46.66 15.74 41.62
C GLN A 45 46.11 16.03 40.21
N PHE A 46 46.05 17.29 39.78
CA PHE A 46 45.52 17.64 38.45
C PHE A 46 46.39 18.68 37.76
N GLU A 47 47.02 18.25 36.67
CA GLU A 47 47.89 19.13 35.88
C GLU A 47 47.57 18.99 34.38
N LYS A 48 47.47 20.13 33.67
CA LYS A 48 47.25 20.20 32.21
C LYS A 48 46.11 19.34 31.69
N GLY A 49 45.02 19.26 32.45
CA GLY A 49 43.82 18.48 32.06
C GLY A 49 43.90 16.97 32.32
N LYS A 50 44.89 16.53 33.08
CA LYS A 50 45.12 15.12 33.44
C LYS A 50 45.28 14.96 34.94
N VAL A 51 44.87 13.81 35.42
CA VAL A 51 45.12 13.40 36.80
C VAL A 51 46.54 12.84 36.92
N CYS A 52 47.26 13.27 37.94
CA CYS A 52 48.62 12.87 38.23
C CYS A 52 48.78 12.54 39.75
N TYR A 53 49.92 11.98 40.12
CA TYR A 53 50.29 11.66 41.50
C TYR A 53 49.29 10.81 42.30
N ARG A 54 48.56 9.91 41.59
CA ARG A 54 47.65 8.92 42.17
C ARG A 54 47.93 7.54 41.58
N LYS A 55 47.72 6.50 42.42
CA LYS A 55 47.90 5.08 41.95
C LYS A 55 47.00 4.70 40.81
N ASP A 56 45.80 5.28 40.71
CA ASP A 56 44.77 5.03 39.70
C ASP A 56 44.77 6.05 38.54
N ALA A 57 45.73 7.01 38.52
CA ALA A 57 45.79 8.09 37.56
C ALA A 57 45.69 7.59 36.08
N SER A 58 46.38 6.52 35.76
CA SER A 58 46.33 5.94 34.38
C SER A 58 44.94 5.46 33.99
N ILE A 59 44.23 4.80 34.86
CA ILE A 59 42.88 4.29 34.63
C ILE A 59 41.90 5.46 34.52
N MET A 60 42.01 6.42 35.43
CA MET A 60 41.15 7.60 35.45
C MET A 60 41.33 8.45 34.18
N ASN A 61 42.58 8.69 33.77
CA ASN A 61 42.85 9.41 32.54
C ASN A 61 42.33 8.72 31.29
N LYS A 62 42.36 7.36 31.25
CA LYS A 62 41.70 6.60 30.11
C LYS A 62 40.19 6.81 30.11
N ARG A 63 39.54 6.73 31.28
CA ARG A 63 38.09 7.01 31.38
C ARG A 63 37.75 8.46 31.03
N MET A 64 38.52 9.41 31.50
CA MET A 64 38.37 10.82 31.12
C MET A 64 38.53 11.03 29.61
N ALA A 65 39.54 10.41 28.98
CA ALA A 65 39.73 10.51 27.54
C ALA A 65 38.51 9.92 26.75
N TYR A 66 37.96 8.82 27.24
CA TYR A 66 36.76 8.23 26.67
C TYR A 66 35.55 9.18 26.73
N VAL A 67 35.25 9.71 27.92
CA VAL A 67 34.15 10.67 28.13
C VAL A 67 34.33 11.93 27.31
N LEU A 68 35.57 12.46 27.23
CA LEU A 68 35.88 13.63 26.41
C LEU A 68 35.60 13.35 24.92
N SER A 69 35.98 12.14 24.42
CA SER A 69 35.74 11.72 23.05
C SER A 69 34.25 11.64 22.72
N GLU A 70 33.42 11.08 23.62
CA GLU A 70 31.95 11.03 23.43
C GLU A 70 31.36 12.45 23.29
N TYR A 71 31.74 13.37 24.18
CA TYR A 71 31.27 14.76 24.11
C TYR A 71 31.79 15.51 22.88
N GLN A 72 33.02 15.23 22.43
CA GLN A 72 33.56 15.78 21.19
C GLN A 72 32.83 15.28 19.98
N GLU A 73 32.49 13.98 19.95
CA GLU A 73 31.68 13.39 18.88
C GLU A 73 30.29 14.02 18.83
N LYS A 74 29.60 14.14 19.97
CA LYS A 74 28.31 14.85 20.06
C LYS A 74 28.41 16.29 19.54
N LEU A 75 29.45 17.01 19.97
CA LEU A 75 29.70 18.39 19.55
C LEU A 75 29.93 18.51 18.04
N SER A 76 30.58 17.51 17.41
CA SER A 76 30.86 17.49 15.97
C SER A 76 29.61 17.38 15.12
N ARG A 77 28.54 16.72 15.65
CA ARG A 77 27.25 16.55 15.00
C ARG A 77 26.34 17.76 15.10
N ILE A 78 26.67 18.73 15.97
CA ILE A 78 25.87 19.95 16.26
C ILE A 78 26.27 21.08 15.32
N ASP A 79 25.29 21.66 14.61
CA ASP A 79 25.53 22.92 13.89
C ASP A 79 25.51 24.10 14.85
N LEU A 80 26.72 24.60 15.19
CA LEU A 80 26.94 25.66 16.15
C LEU A 80 26.27 27.01 15.79
N ARG A 81 25.83 27.18 14.54
CA ARG A 81 25.15 28.41 14.09
C ARG A 81 23.79 28.58 14.77
N PHE A 82 23.13 27.50 15.13
CA PHE A 82 21.83 27.53 15.79
C PHE A 82 21.90 27.74 17.31
N PHE A 83 23.09 27.76 17.89
CA PHE A 83 23.28 27.93 19.34
C PHE A 83 23.86 29.29 19.66
N PRO A 84 23.02 30.31 19.99
CA PRO A 84 23.47 31.65 20.26
C PRO A 84 24.27 31.82 21.59
N THR A 85 24.05 30.91 22.56
CA THR A 85 24.69 30.93 23.88
C THR A 85 25.33 29.61 24.26
N CYS A 86 26.39 29.66 25.08
CA CYS A 86 27.03 28.45 25.61
C CYS A 86 26.09 27.64 26.51
N ALA A 87 25.13 28.28 27.20
CA ALA A 87 24.14 27.58 28.02
C ALA A 87 23.25 26.64 27.17
N ARG A 88 22.67 27.15 26.08
CA ARG A 88 21.84 26.31 25.19
C ARG A 88 22.64 25.19 24.55
N LEU A 89 23.88 25.42 24.19
CA LEU A 89 24.77 24.39 23.66
C LEU A 89 25.06 23.32 24.71
N LYS A 90 25.27 23.72 25.98
CA LYS A 90 25.41 22.76 27.08
C LYS A 90 24.14 21.88 27.24
N ASP A 91 22.97 22.51 27.25
CA ASP A 91 21.70 21.79 27.42
C ASP A 91 21.49 20.76 26.28
N GLU A 92 21.89 21.12 25.05
CA GLU A 92 21.85 20.18 23.91
C GLU A 92 22.83 19.03 24.08
N LEU A 93 24.06 19.27 24.51
CA LEU A 93 25.05 18.23 24.76
C LEU A 93 24.67 17.30 25.91
N LEU A 94 23.86 17.74 26.87
CA LEU A 94 23.39 16.96 28.00
C LEU A 94 22.11 16.20 27.70
N LYS A 95 21.46 16.45 26.58
CA LYS A 95 20.34 15.60 26.19
C LYS A 95 20.80 14.14 26.09
N PRO A 96 20.07 13.21 26.69
CA PRO A 96 20.35 11.82 26.46
C PRO A 96 20.29 11.58 24.94
N GLU A 97 21.24 10.82 24.39
CA GLU A 97 21.04 10.26 23.07
C GLU A 97 19.74 9.46 23.20
N GLU A 98 18.67 9.92 22.52
CA GLU A 98 17.56 9.05 22.25
C GLU A 98 18.21 7.87 21.53
N GLU A 99 18.23 6.70 22.15
CA GLU A 99 18.49 5.46 21.43
C GLU A 99 17.51 5.52 20.28
N GLU A 100 18.00 5.77 19.06
CA GLU A 100 17.17 5.68 17.86
C GLU A 100 16.60 4.28 17.90
N ILE A 101 15.34 4.15 18.33
CA ILE A 101 14.61 2.89 18.29
C ILE A 101 14.52 2.55 16.81
N LYS A 102 15.50 1.79 16.35
CA LYS A 102 15.62 1.41 14.96
C LYS A 102 14.47 0.49 14.62
N MET A 103 13.56 0.99 13.79
CA MET A 103 12.36 0.25 13.38
C MET A 103 12.72 -1.01 12.60
N THR A 104 12.12 -2.11 12.98
CA THR A 104 12.25 -3.37 12.24
C THR A 104 11.28 -3.44 11.06
N LEU A 105 11.55 -4.36 10.14
CA LEU A 105 10.67 -4.64 8.99
C LEU A 105 9.27 -5.09 9.44
N GLU A 106 9.17 -5.81 10.54
CA GLU A 106 7.90 -6.22 11.13
C GLU A 106 7.09 -5.03 11.63
N GLU A 107 7.70 -4.17 12.44
CA GLU A 107 7.07 -2.94 12.96
C GLU A 107 6.64 -1.99 11.84
N LEU A 108 7.43 -1.89 10.78
CA LEU A 108 7.09 -1.12 9.58
C LEU A 108 5.74 -1.58 8.98
N PHE A 109 5.57 -2.89 8.81
CA PHE A 109 4.32 -3.45 8.30
C PHE A 109 3.18 -3.29 9.30
N ASP A 110 3.42 -3.48 10.59
CA ASP A 110 2.39 -3.37 11.63
C ASP A 110 1.82 -1.96 11.73
N ASN A 111 2.68 -0.95 11.69
CA ASN A 111 2.26 0.45 11.65
C ASN A 111 1.35 0.74 10.46
N ARG A 112 1.74 0.27 9.27
CA ARG A 112 0.91 0.43 8.06
C ARG A 112 -0.41 -0.33 8.14
N ILE A 113 -0.40 -1.56 8.64
CA ILE A 113 -1.61 -2.39 8.81
C ILE A 113 -2.56 -1.73 9.80
N ALA A 114 -2.06 -1.25 10.93
CA ALA A 114 -2.85 -0.55 11.95
C ALA A 114 -3.52 0.71 11.37
N ARG A 115 -2.77 1.51 10.60
CA ARG A 115 -3.31 2.69 9.91
C ARG A 115 -4.41 2.31 8.92
N LEU A 116 -4.17 1.30 8.09
CA LEU A 116 -5.16 0.84 7.11
C LEU A 116 -6.46 0.34 7.77
N LYS A 117 -6.35 -0.33 8.93
CA LYS A 117 -7.52 -0.74 9.74
C LYS A 117 -8.27 0.47 10.27
N LYS A 118 -7.56 1.46 10.78
CA LYS A 118 -8.15 2.73 11.26
C LYS A 118 -8.88 3.50 10.14
N GLU A 119 -8.36 3.42 8.91
CA GLU A 119 -8.98 3.99 7.70
C GLU A 119 -10.17 3.15 7.16
N ASN A 120 -10.64 2.14 7.87
CA ASN A 120 -11.69 1.20 7.42
C ASN A 120 -11.35 0.45 6.13
N ARG A 121 -10.07 0.21 5.86
CA ARG A 121 -9.56 -0.51 4.68
C ARG A 121 -9.15 -1.95 5.02
N ALA A 122 -10.00 -2.67 5.74
CA ALA A 122 -9.71 -4.00 6.32
C ALA A 122 -9.21 -5.03 5.28
N ASN A 123 -9.80 -5.06 4.08
CA ASN A 123 -9.34 -5.98 3.03
C ASN A 123 -7.90 -5.67 2.57
N TYR A 124 -7.57 -4.38 2.46
CA TYR A 124 -6.22 -3.96 2.06
C TYR A 124 -5.21 -4.21 3.20
N ALA A 125 -5.62 -4.00 4.45
CA ALA A 125 -4.83 -4.39 5.62
C ALA A 125 -4.51 -5.90 5.60
N GLY A 126 -5.51 -6.76 5.35
CA GLY A 126 -5.29 -8.22 5.24
C GLY A 126 -4.32 -8.61 4.12
N MET A 127 -4.31 -7.90 3.00
CA MET A 127 -3.32 -8.12 1.93
C MET A 127 -1.90 -7.73 2.38
N HIS A 128 -1.76 -6.69 3.21
CA HIS A 128 -0.48 -6.30 3.80
C HIS A 128 -0.02 -7.30 4.86
N GLU A 129 -0.93 -7.86 5.68
CA GLU A 129 -0.63 -8.93 6.65
C GLU A 129 -0.06 -10.18 5.94
N GLU A 130 -0.68 -10.58 4.83
CA GLU A 130 -0.18 -11.70 4.02
C GLU A 130 1.20 -11.39 3.42
N SER A 131 1.41 -10.16 2.93
CA SER A 131 2.71 -9.74 2.41
C SER A 131 3.77 -9.69 3.49
N LYS A 132 3.46 -9.16 4.68
CA LYS A 132 4.33 -9.16 5.86
C LYS A 132 4.81 -10.57 6.17
N ARG A 133 3.87 -11.52 6.36
CA ARG A 133 4.18 -12.91 6.70
C ARG A 133 5.15 -13.54 5.71
N VAL A 134 4.91 -13.36 4.40
CA VAL A 134 5.76 -13.95 3.36
C VAL A 134 7.13 -13.26 3.31
N ILE A 135 7.18 -11.94 3.39
CA ILE A 135 8.43 -11.18 3.29
C ILE A 135 9.33 -11.49 4.51
N LEU A 136 8.77 -11.49 5.72
CA LEU A 136 9.52 -11.88 6.93
C LEU A 136 10.04 -13.32 6.85
N SER A 137 9.26 -14.26 6.29
CA SER A 137 9.73 -15.64 6.11
C SER A 137 10.91 -15.77 5.14
N LEU A 138 11.14 -14.78 4.28
CA LEU A 138 12.19 -14.79 3.25
C LEU A 138 13.40 -13.94 3.61
N LEU A 139 13.19 -12.78 4.23
CA LEU A 139 14.26 -11.83 4.60
C LEU A 139 14.62 -11.88 6.08
N GLY A 140 13.81 -12.51 6.92
CA GLY A 140 13.87 -12.31 8.38
C GLY A 140 13.26 -10.96 8.78
N ASN A 141 13.65 -10.47 9.96
CA ASN A 141 13.18 -9.20 10.51
C ASN A 141 14.34 -8.18 10.64
N PRO A 142 14.92 -7.70 9.55
CA PRO A 142 16.00 -6.72 9.59
C PRO A 142 15.49 -5.36 10.08
N VAL A 143 16.40 -4.55 10.62
CA VAL A 143 16.20 -3.13 10.83
C VAL A 143 16.08 -2.45 9.47
N ILE A 144 15.04 -1.62 9.29
CA ILE A 144 14.75 -1.03 7.97
C ILE A 144 15.83 -0.05 7.49
N ASP A 145 16.55 0.60 8.38
CA ASP A 145 17.65 1.52 8.05
C ASP A 145 18.76 0.85 7.23
N TYR A 146 18.94 -0.44 7.39
CA TYR A 146 19.95 -1.24 6.68
C TYR A 146 19.43 -1.92 5.42
N LEU A 147 18.15 -1.74 5.07
CA LEU A 147 17.62 -2.30 3.82
C LEU A 147 18.26 -1.64 2.61
N THR A 148 18.79 -2.47 1.74
CA THR A 148 19.49 -2.07 0.53
C THR A 148 18.77 -2.54 -0.73
N ARG A 149 19.21 -2.05 -1.88
CA ARG A 149 18.78 -2.57 -3.19
C ARG A 149 19.09 -4.07 -3.36
N ALA A 150 20.16 -4.55 -2.76
CA ALA A 150 20.52 -5.97 -2.81
C ALA A 150 19.47 -6.84 -2.10
N ASP A 151 18.93 -6.37 -0.98
CA ASP A 151 17.87 -7.07 -0.23
C ASP A 151 16.57 -7.13 -1.03
N ILE A 152 16.21 -6.04 -1.74
CA ILE A 152 15.04 -6.03 -2.62
C ILE A 152 15.20 -7.04 -3.76
N LYS A 153 16.37 -7.10 -4.37
CA LYS A 153 16.68 -8.09 -5.41
C LYS A 153 16.66 -9.51 -4.87
N LEU A 154 17.26 -9.74 -3.72
CA LEU A 154 17.23 -11.04 -3.03
C LEU A 154 15.82 -11.50 -2.73
N LEU A 155 14.95 -10.59 -2.24
CA LEU A 155 13.53 -10.87 -2.00
C LEU A 155 12.84 -11.28 -3.30
N PHE A 156 13.06 -10.53 -4.38
CA PHE A 156 12.48 -10.83 -5.69
C PHE A 156 12.86 -12.23 -6.17
N ASP A 157 14.17 -12.55 -6.14
CA ASP A 157 14.69 -13.85 -6.56
C ASP A 157 14.13 -15.01 -5.70
N LYS A 158 14.06 -14.82 -4.38
CA LYS A 158 13.46 -15.81 -3.47
C LYS A 158 11.97 -16.01 -3.71
N LEU A 159 11.21 -14.95 -4.02
CA LEU A 159 9.79 -15.05 -4.38
C LEU A 159 9.60 -15.84 -5.67
N GLN A 160 10.42 -15.60 -6.70
CA GLN A 160 10.38 -16.35 -7.95
C GLN A 160 10.75 -17.82 -7.73
N LYS A 161 11.84 -18.09 -7.01
CA LYS A 161 12.28 -19.47 -6.70
C LYS A 161 11.21 -20.28 -5.94
N LYS A 162 10.41 -19.63 -5.10
CA LYS A 162 9.27 -20.26 -4.41
C LYS A 162 8.03 -20.46 -5.29
N GLY A 163 8.08 -20.09 -6.57
CA GLY A 163 6.98 -20.31 -7.52
C GLY A 163 5.80 -19.34 -7.35
N TYR A 164 5.97 -18.20 -6.70
CA TYR A 164 4.90 -17.20 -6.64
C TYR A 164 4.59 -16.64 -8.02
N SER A 165 3.29 -16.49 -8.33
CA SER A 165 2.86 -15.87 -9.60
C SER A 165 3.39 -14.44 -9.74
N ALA A 166 3.61 -13.98 -10.98
CA ALA A 166 4.06 -12.62 -11.26
C ALA A 166 3.19 -11.53 -10.57
N GLY A 167 1.87 -11.75 -10.50
CA GLY A 167 0.95 -10.86 -9.78
C GLY A 167 1.20 -10.86 -8.27
N SER A 168 1.50 -12.01 -7.68
CA SER A 168 1.83 -12.14 -6.26
C SER A 168 3.16 -11.49 -5.92
N VAL A 169 4.18 -11.67 -6.77
CA VAL A 169 5.49 -11.02 -6.63
C VAL A 169 5.34 -9.52 -6.70
N HIS A 170 4.67 -9.01 -7.75
CA HIS A 170 4.41 -7.57 -7.92
C HIS A 170 3.73 -6.97 -6.68
N MET A 171 2.66 -7.61 -6.20
CA MET A 171 1.88 -7.12 -5.06
C MET A 171 2.74 -7.00 -3.79
N ARG A 172 3.53 -8.04 -3.46
CA ARG A 172 4.39 -8.04 -2.26
C ARG A 172 5.45 -6.96 -2.30
N LEU A 173 6.13 -6.83 -3.43
CA LEU A 173 7.13 -5.77 -3.61
C LEU A 173 6.50 -4.36 -3.58
N ALA A 174 5.32 -4.20 -4.17
CA ALA A 174 4.59 -2.93 -4.12
C ALA A 174 4.14 -2.58 -2.69
N HIS A 175 3.73 -3.57 -1.89
CA HIS A 175 3.38 -3.37 -0.48
C HIS A 175 4.60 -2.96 0.34
N LEU A 176 5.75 -3.64 0.17
CA LEU A 176 7.00 -3.28 0.83
C LEU A 176 7.41 -1.86 0.47
N LYS A 177 7.45 -1.53 -0.84
CA LYS A 177 7.79 -0.17 -1.30
C LYS A 177 6.87 0.88 -0.71
N ALA A 178 5.56 0.61 -0.66
CA ALA A 178 4.58 1.54 -0.09
C ALA A 178 4.77 1.72 1.43
N SER A 179 5.20 0.67 2.15
CA SER A 179 5.51 0.77 3.58
C SER A 179 6.79 1.57 3.83
N ILE A 180 7.84 1.35 3.03
CA ILE A 180 9.09 2.13 3.11
C ILE A 180 8.84 3.62 2.78
N ASN A 181 8.06 3.92 1.72
CA ASN A 181 7.71 5.30 1.39
C ASN A 181 7.01 6.00 2.56
N GLU A 182 6.09 5.31 3.23
CA GLU A 182 5.39 5.83 4.40
C GLU A 182 6.35 6.10 5.58
N ALA A 183 7.34 5.23 5.80
CA ALA A 183 8.36 5.46 6.81
C ALA A 183 9.21 6.70 6.51
N ILE A 184 9.56 6.92 5.24
CA ILE A 184 10.30 8.11 4.79
C ILE A 184 9.44 9.38 4.97
N GLU A 185 8.17 9.34 4.55
CA GLU A 185 7.22 10.44 4.69
C GLU A 185 7.01 10.85 6.16
N ASN A 186 6.94 9.87 7.07
CA ASN A 186 6.80 10.08 8.51
C ASN A 186 8.14 10.33 9.22
N ARG A 187 9.26 10.36 8.50
CA ARG A 187 10.62 10.55 9.04
C ARG A 187 11.05 9.48 10.06
N TRP A 188 10.52 8.25 9.94
CA TRP A 188 10.93 7.12 10.77
C TRP A 188 12.25 6.50 10.29
N VAL A 189 12.62 6.73 9.04
CA VAL A 189 13.86 6.29 8.44
C VAL A 189 14.35 7.32 7.41
N ARG A 190 15.66 7.39 7.25
CA ARG A 190 16.30 8.22 6.22
C ARG A 190 17.30 7.37 5.45
N TYR A 191 17.13 7.30 4.14
CA TYR A 191 18.06 6.63 3.24
C TYR A 191 18.85 7.67 2.44
N GLU A 192 20.14 7.39 2.19
CA GLU A 192 20.89 8.10 1.15
C GLU A 192 20.32 7.78 -0.22
N ASP A 193 20.17 6.47 -0.51
CA ASP A 193 19.51 5.95 -1.68
C ASP A 193 18.33 5.08 -1.28
N HIS A 194 17.15 5.38 -1.82
CA HIS A 194 15.96 4.58 -1.55
C HIS A 194 16.19 3.11 -1.97
N PRO A 195 15.85 2.09 -1.15
CA PRO A 195 16.12 0.67 -1.44
C PRO A 195 15.60 0.17 -2.79
N PHE A 196 14.59 0.81 -3.35
CA PHE A 196 14.06 0.52 -4.69
C PHE A 196 14.69 1.36 -5.81
N THR A 197 15.71 2.20 -5.54
CA THR A 197 16.38 2.98 -6.58
C THR A 197 16.93 2.05 -7.66
N GLY A 198 16.59 2.33 -8.92
CA GLY A 198 16.99 1.50 -10.07
C GLY A 198 16.34 0.11 -10.14
N PHE A 199 15.45 -0.27 -9.19
CA PHE A 199 14.71 -1.53 -9.25
C PHE A 199 13.27 -1.27 -9.72
N LYS A 200 12.95 -1.72 -10.94
CA LYS A 200 11.58 -1.67 -11.48
C LYS A 200 10.83 -2.94 -11.06
N ILE A 201 9.76 -2.79 -10.27
CA ILE A 201 8.90 -3.91 -9.90
C ILE A 201 8.24 -4.46 -11.17
N PRO A 202 8.49 -5.74 -11.55
CA PRO A 202 7.91 -6.32 -12.76
C PRO A 202 6.39 -6.31 -12.70
N LYS A 203 5.74 -5.83 -13.75
CA LYS A 203 4.27 -5.87 -13.86
C LYS A 203 3.83 -7.26 -14.33
N PRO A 204 2.76 -7.83 -13.75
CA PRO A 204 2.18 -9.06 -14.27
C PRO A 204 1.58 -8.81 -15.66
N GLY A 205 1.64 -9.83 -16.52
CA GLY A 205 0.93 -9.82 -17.80
C GLY A 205 -0.59 -9.70 -17.62
N VAL A 206 -1.26 -9.24 -18.65
CA VAL A 206 -2.73 -9.14 -18.68
C VAL A 206 -3.30 -10.57 -18.72
N ARG A 207 -4.18 -10.90 -17.77
CA ARG A 207 -4.90 -12.19 -17.81
C ARG A 207 -6.04 -12.09 -18.81
N LEU A 208 -6.02 -12.92 -19.83
CA LEU A 208 -7.14 -13.10 -20.74
C LEU A 208 -8.20 -13.94 -20.01
N MET A 209 -9.34 -13.33 -19.73
CA MET A 209 -10.45 -13.96 -18.99
C MET A 209 -11.78 -13.77 -19.70
N ASP A 210 -11.79 -13.03 -20.78
CA ASP A 210 -12.94 -12.89 -21.67
C ASP A 210 -13.21 -14.19 -22.41
N VAL A 211 -14.44 -14.38 -22.82
CA VAL A 211 -14.86 -15.51 -23.65
C VAL A 211 -15.06 -15.05 -25.09
N THR A 212 -14.98 -15.98 -26.05
CA THR A 212 -15.35 -15.69 -27.45
C THR A 212 -16.86 -15.56 -27.60
N VAL A 213 -17.34 -15.10 -28.77
CA VAL A 213 -18.78 -15.00 -29.03
C VAL A 213 -19.44 -16.39 -29.01
N GLU A 214 -18.78 -17.37 -29.60
CA GLU A 214 -19.27 -18.76 -29.64
C GLU A 214 -19.31 -19.37 -28.21
N GLU A 215 -18.29 -19.10 -27.40
CA GLU A 215 -18.29 -19.51 -25.99
C GLU A 215 -19.42 -18.82 -25.21
N PHE A 216 -19.64 -17.50 -25.46
CA PHE A 216 -20.74 -16.78 -24.85
C PHE A 216 -22.09 -17.34 -25.22
N GLN A 217 -22.35 -17.58 -26.50
CA GLN A 217 -23.59 -18.21 -27.02
C GLN A 217 -23.78 -19.57 -26.39
N ARG A 218 -22.74 -20.39 -26.32
CA ARG A 218 -22.77 -21.70 -25.67
C ARG A 218 -23.14 -21.59 -24.18
N ILE A 219 -22.53 -20.67 -23.44
CA ILE A 219 -22.87 -20.44 -22.02
C ILE A 219 -24.33 -20.00 -21.89
N ARG A 220 -24.82 -19.13 -22.77
CA ARG A 220 -26.18 -18.59 -22.75
C ARG A 220 -27.22 -19.73 -22.99
N ASP A 221 -26.98 -20.55 -24.00
CA ASP A 221 -27.98 -21.45 -24.55
C ASP A 221 -27.91 -22.88 -23.96
N MET A 222 -26.82 -23.23 -23.27
CA MET A 222 -26.63 -24.56 -22.70
C MET A 222 -27.67 -24.91 -21.64
N LYS A 223 -28.14 -26.17 -21.66
CA LYS A 223 -28.93 -26.75 -20.57
C LYS A 223 -28.01 -27.16 -19.42
N VAL A 224 -28.00 -26.37 -18.34
CA VAL A 224 -27.17 -26.64 -17.16
C VAL A 224 -27.94 -27.49 -16.16
N VAL A 225 -27.42 -28.67 -15.84
CA VAL A 225 -28.03 -29.62 -14.91
C VAL A 225 -27.69 -29.28 -13.44
N ASN A 226 -26.44 -28.92 -13.19
CA ASN A 226 -25.98 -28.59 -11.85
C ASN A 226 -26.53 -27.25 -11.41
N LYS A 227 -27.23 -27.20 -10.26
CA LYS A 227 -27.83 -25.97 -9.70
C LYS A 227 -26.82 -24.84 -9.47
N ARG A 228 -25.59 -25.17 -9.04
CA ARG A 228 -24.55 -24.17 -8.83
C ARG A 228 -23.97 -23.64 -10.15
N ALA A 229 -23.77 -24.54 -11.13
CA ALA A 229 -23.34 -24.11 -12.46
C ALA A 229 -24.41 -23.25 -13.13
N LYS A 230 -25.72 -23.60 -12.98
CA LYS A 230 -26.84 -22.78 -13.45
C LYS A 230 -26.81 -21.39 -12.81
N PHE A 231 -26.63 -21.32 -11.49
CA PHE A 231 -26.51 -20.05 -10.79
C PHE A 231 -25.30 -19.21 -11.31
N ALA A 232 -24.13 -19.83 -11.52
CA ALA A 232 -22.98 -19.16 -12.07
C ALA A 232 -23.21 -18.62 -13.50
N ARG A 233 -23.89 -19.43 -14.37
CA ARG A 233 -24.29 -19.00 -15.70
C ARG A 233 -25.19 -17.76 -15.63
N ASP A 234 -26.21 -17.83 -14.81
CA ASP A 234 -27.22 -16.77 -14.69
C ASP A 234 -26.58 -15.49 -14.12
N MET A 235 -25.63 -15.61 -13.18
CA MET A 235 -24.86 -14.46 -12.66
C MET A 235 -23.86 -13.91 -13.68
N PHE A 236 -23.25 -14.75 -14.52
CA PHE A 236 -22.41 -14.32 -15.63
C PHE A 236 -23.21 -13.49 -16.63
N LEU A 237 -24.36 -13.99 -17.06
CA LEU A 237 -25.26 -13.32 -18.01
C LEU A 237 -25.81 -12.02 -17.41
N LEU A 238 -26.31 -12.06 -16.16
CA LEU A 238 -26.83 -10.87 -15.49
C LEU A 238 -25.76 -9.78 -15.38
N SER A 239 -24.54 -10.13 -14.97
CA SER A 239 -23.45 -9.16 -14.93
C SER A 239 -23.14 -8.58 -16.31
N PHE A 240 -23.10 -9.41 -17.35
CA PHE A 240 -22.85 -9.00 -18.73
C PHE A 240 -23.91 -8.02 -19.23
N TYR A 241 -25.19 -8.38 -19.10
CA TYR A 241 -26.33 -7.54 -19.52
C TYR A 241 -26.39 -6.20 -18.76
N LEU A 242 -25.91 -6.18 -17.53
CA LEU A 242 -25.79 -4.96 -16.73
C LEU A 242 -24.44 -4.26 -16.90
N GLY A 243 -23.87 -4.26 -18.13
CA GLY A 243 -22.65 -3.53 -18.45
C GLY A 243 -21.38 -4.06 -17.74
N GLY A 244 -21.35 -5.34 -17.37
CA GLY A 244 -20.23 -5.93 -16.66
C GLY A 244 -20.11 -5.46 -15.20
N ILE A 245 -21.21 -5.28 -14.50
CA ILE A 245 -21.25 -4.85 -13.10
C ILE A 245 -20.44 -5.79 -12.20
N ASN A 246 -19.64 -5.24 -11.27
CA ASN A 246 -18.91 -6.08 -10.31
C ASN A 246 -19.86 -6.74 -9.30
N LEU A 247 -19.48 -7.92 -8.81
CA LEU A 247 -20.28 -8.66 -7.82
C LEU A 247 -20.60 -7.81 -6.58
N VAL A 248 -19.62 -7.08 -6.05
CA VAL A 248 -19.82 -6.24 -4.85
C VAL A 248 -20.84 -5.13 -5.08
N ASP A 249 -20.91 -4.60 -6.30
CA ASP A 249 -21.86 -3.56 -6.67
C ASP A 249 -23.24 -4.19 -6.94
N LEU A 250 -23.29 -5.36 -7.61
CA LEU A 250 -24.52 -6.12 -7.86
C LEU A 250 -25.23 -6.56 -6.57
N LEU A 251 -24.48 -6.84 -5.50
CA LEU A 251 -25.04 -7.23 -4.21
C LEU A 251 -25.71 -6.06 -3.46
N GLU A 252 -25.36 -4.81 -3.79
CA GLU A 252 -25.82 -3.61 -3.10
C GLU A 252 -26.85 -2.81 -3.92
N VAL A 253 -26.80 -2.92 -5.25
CA VAL A 253 -27.66 -2.13 -6.14
C VAL A 253 -29.13 -2.53 -6.03
N ASP A 254 -30.02 -1.55 -6.25
CA ASP A 254 -31.44 -1.79 -6.45
C ASP A 254 -31.71 -2.04 -7.94
N LEU A 255 -32.29 -3.19 -8.24
CA LEU A 255 -32.67 -3.65 -9.58
C LEU A 255 -34.15 -3.43 -9.90
N ASN A 256 -34.89 -2.75 -9.01
CA ASN A 256 -36.26 -2.34 -9.28
C ASN A 256 -36.27 -1.19 -10.31
N GLY A 257 -37.28 -1.18 -11.16
CA GLY A 257 -37.47 -0.10 -12.10
C GLY A 257 -36.94 -0.38 -13.52
N LYS A 258 -36.96 0.66 -14.35
CA LYS A 258 -36.54 0.59 -15.76
C LYS A 258 -35.04 0.82 -15.92
N GLU A 259 -34.42 1.54 -15.02
CA GLU A 259 -33.03 1.97 -15.08
C GLU A 259 -32.23 1.37 -13.92
N LEU A 260 -30.97 1.06 -14.20
CA LEU A 260 -29.97 0.78 -13.19
C LEU A 260 -29.24 2.08 -12.88
N CYS A 261 -29.19 2.46 -11.59
CA CYS A 261 -28.41 3.60 -11.12
C CYS A 261 -27.55 3.18 -9.93
N TYR A 262 -26.24 3.29 -10.03
CA TYR A 262 -25.34 2.93 -8.93
C TYR A 262 -24.03 3.70 -8.94
N GLN A 263 -23.42 3.79 -7.77
CA GLN A 263 -22.03 4.24 -7.61
C GLN A 263 -21.13 3.05 -7.32
N ARG A 264 -20.08 2.91 -8.13
CA ARG A 264 -19.12 1.83 -7.93
C ARG A 264 -18.44 1.93 -6.57
N LYS A 265 -18.57 0.91 -5.72
CA LYS A 265 -18.02 0.86 -4.35
C LYS A 265 -16.53 1.16 -4.27
N LYS A 266 -15.75 0.62 -5.21
CA LYS A 266 -14.28 0.79 -5.25
C LYS A 266 -13.83 2.24 -5.44
N THR A 267 -14.61 3.06 -6.11
CA THR A 267 -14.22 4.42 -6.52
C THR A 267 -15.08 5.52 -5.92
N ARG A 268 -16.19 5.20 -5.24
CA ARG A 268 -17.13 6.19 -4.69
C ARG A 268 -16.49 7.24 -3.77
N ASN A 269 -15.45 6.87 -3.02
CA ASN A 269 -14.75 7.78 -2.10
C ASN A 269 -13.62 8.58 -2.76
N LYS A 270 -13.28 8.28 -4.03
CA LYS A 270 -12.16 8.92 -4.75
C LYS A 270 -12.59 9.90 -5.81
N LYS A 271 -13.88 9.90 -6.18
CA LYS A 271 -14.41 10.75 -7.25
C LYS A 271 -14.93 12.06 -6.68
N THR A 272 -14.68 13.15 -7.38
CA THR A 272 -15.37 14.43 -7.26
C THR A 272 -16.45 14.53 -8.35
N GLY A 273 -17.58 15.20 -8.08
CA GLY A 273 -18.67 15.37 -9.04
C GLY A 273 -19.68 14.21 -9.10
N ASP A 274 -20.45 14.11 -10.18
CA ASP A 274 -21.44 13.05 -10.38
C ASP A 274 -20.75 11.70 -10.56
N LYS A 275 -21.07 10.76 -9.69
CA LYS A 275 -20.43 9.45 -9.59
C LYS A 275 -21.33 8.32 -10.06
N ASN A 276 -22.55 8.66 -10.46
CA ASN A 276 -23.56 7.67 -10.84
C ASN A 276 -23.26 7.10 -12.22
N THR A 277 -23.40 5.79 -12.34
CA THR A 277 -23.52 5.10 -13.62
C THR A 277 -24.99 4.77 -13.78
N THR A 278 -25.62 5.30 -14.81
CA THR A 278 -27.06 5.13 -15.06
C THR A 278 -27.27 4.67 -16.50
N PHE A 279 -28.07 3.62 -16.69
CA PHE A 279 -28.51 3.12 -17.98
C PHE A 279 -29.78 2.29 -17.86
N LEU A 280 -30.49 2.09 -18.98
CA LEU A 280 -31.67 1.24 -19.06
C LEU A 280 -31.31 -0.22 -18.81
N ILE A 281 -32.12 -0.90 -18.00
CA ILE A 281 -32.00 -2.35 -17.80
C ILE A 281 -32.51 -3.09 -19.04
N PRO A 282 -31.64 -3.83 -19.76
CA PRO A 282 -32.04 -4.57 -20.95
C PRO A 282 -33.08 -5.65 -20.66
N ASP A 283 -33.91 -5.96 -21.64
CA ASP A 283 -34.98 -6.96 -21.49
C ASP A 283 -34.40 -8.36 -21.20
N GLU A 284 -33.21 -8.69 -21.71
CA GLU A 284 -32.52 -9.97 -21.46
C GLU A 284 -32.13 -10.14 -19.96
N ALA A 285 -31.96 -9.05 -19.23
CA ALA A 285 -31.70 -9.10 -17.79
C ALA A 285 -32.97 -9.34 -16.97
N ARG A 286 -34.15 -8.93 -17.46
CA ARG A 286 -35.42 -8.97 -16.72
C ARG A 286 -35.79 -10.34 -16.15
N PRO A 287 -35.72 -11.45 -16.92
CA PRO A 287 -36.02 -12.78 -16.38
C PRO A 287 -35.11 -13.19 -15.24
N LEU A 288 -33.80 -12.82 -15.34
CA LEU A 288 -32.82 -13.12 -14.31
C LEU A 288 -33.07 -12.26 -13.05
N ILE A 289 -33.40 -10.99 -13.23
CA ILE A 289 -33.78 -10.11 -12.12
C ILE A 289 -35.02 -10.64 -11.40
N SER A 290 -36.08 -11.02 -12.12
CA SER A 290 -37.28 -11.59 -11.54
C SER A 290 -36.99 -12.86 -10.73
N MET A 291 -36.06 -13.70 -11.21
CA MET A 291 -35.68 -14.93 -10.53
C MET A 291 -34.80 -14.69 -9.29
N TYR A 292 -33.81 -13.81 -9.37
CA TYR A 292 -32.78 -13.66 -8.36
C TYR A 292 -32.89 -12.40 -7.50
N ALA A 293 -33.67 -11.41 -7.93
CA ALA A 293 -33.89 -10.13 -7.23
C ALA A 293 -35.35 -9.67 -7.29
N PRO A 294 -36.36 -10.51 -6.95
CA PRO A 294 -37.77 -10.18 -7.12
C PRO A 294 -38.24 -8.97 -6.28
N LYS A 295 -37.47 -8.56 -5.30
CA LYS A 295 -37.70 -7.36 -4.46
C LYS A 295 -36.60 -6.29 -4.71
N GLY A 296 -36.02 -6.26 -5.89
CA GLY A 296 -34.99 -5.33 -6.30
C GLY A 296 -33.59 -5.64 -5.80
N LYS A 297 -33.44 -6.43 -4.76
CA LYS A 297 -32.12 -6.81 -4.25
C LYS A 297 -31.84 -8.28 -4.43
N LEU A 298 -30.64 -8.59 -4.85
CA LEU A 298 -30.21 -9.96 -5.07
C LEU A 298 -30.45 -10.81 -3.82
N ILE A 299 -31.22 -11.89 -3.97
CA ILE A 299 -31.44 -12.88 -2.91
C ILE A 299 -30.21 -13.78 -2.85
N TRP A 300 -29.60 -13.83 -1.69
CA TRP A 300 -28.45 -14.68 -1.45
C TRP A 300 -28.84 -15.85 -0.53
N PRO A 301 -28.59 -17.09 -0.90
CA PRO A 301 -28.80 -18.22 -0.01
C PRO A 301 -27.78 -18.24 1.12
N GLY A 302 -28.20 -17.93 2.34
CA GLY A 302 -27.37 -17.95 3.54
C GLY A 302 -26.92 -16.58 4.07
N LYS A 303 -25.91 -16.59 4.96
CA LYS A 303 -25.37 -15.36 5.54
C LYS A 303 -24.68 -14.49 4.46
N ARG A 304 -24.97 -13.19 4.44
CA ARG A 304 -24.35 -12.20 3.52
C ARG A 304 -22.91 -11.83 3.89
N ASP A 305 -22.14 -12.76 4.47
CA ASP A 305 -20.71 -12.51 4.62
C ASP A 305 -20.07 -12.56 3.23
N TYR A 306 -19.40 -11.47 2.86
CA TYR A 306 -18.80 -11.33 1.53
C TYR A 306 -17.78 -12.44 1.23
N LYS A 307 -17.05 -12.96 2.24
CA LYS A 307 -16.12 -14.07 2.05
C LYS A 307 -16.82 -15.36 1.67
N VAL A 308 -17.97 -15.62 2.30
CA VAL A 308 -18.82 -16.79 2.00
C VAL A 308 -19.41 -16.67 0.59
N VAL A 309 -19.89 -15.48 0.24
CA VAL A 309 -20.42 -15.16 -1.10
C VAL A 309 -19.37 -15.40 -2.18
N ILE A 310 -18.17 -14.86 -2.02
CA ILE A 310 -17.07 -15.04 -2.96
C ILE A 310 -16.69 -16.50 -3.10
N SER A 311 -16.59 -17.25 -2.02
CA SER A 311 -16.25 -18.67 -2.05
C SER A 311 -17.32 -19.47 -2.82
N TYR A 312 -18.59 -19.19 -2.54
CA TYR A 312 -19.69 -19.85 -3.25
C TYR A 312 -19.68 -19.56 -4.75
N ILE A 313 -19.50 -18.28 -5.13
CA ILE A 313 -19.39 -17.84 -6.53
C ILE A 313 -18.21 -18.54 -7.21
N ASN A 314 -17.03 -18.52 -6.63
CA ASN A 314 -15.85 -19.12 -7.23
C ASN A 314 -16.03 -20.63 -7.49
N ASN A 315 -16.61 -21.34 -6.51
CA ASN A 315 -16.92 -22.78 -6.67
C ASN A 315 -17.96 -23.01 -7.76
N SER A 316 -19.00 -22.17 -7.82
CA SER A 316 -20.05 -22.27 -8.85
C SER A 316 -19.50 -22.00 -10.25
N PHE A 317 -18.62 -21.02 -10.41
CA PHE A 317 -17.93 -20.73 -11.68
C PHE A 317 -16.95 -21.84 -12.08
N SER A 318 -16.31 -22.51 -11.12
CA SER A 318 -15.49 -23.68 -11.40
C SER A 318 -16.30 -24.84 -11.99
N MET A 319 -17.54 -25.03 -11.52
CA MET A 319 -18.46 -26.02 -12.08
C MET A 319 -18.94 -25.62 -13.48
N LEU A 320 -19.39 -24.39 -13.66
CA LEU A 320 -19.81 -23.88 -14.98
C LEU A 320 -18.68 -23.97 -16.00
N LYS A 321 -17.46 -23.66 -15.62
CA LYS A 321 -16.27 -23.77 -16.47
C LYS A 321 -16.12 -25.18 -17.05
N LYS A 322 -16.33 -26.22 -16.22
CA LYS A 322 -16.26 -27.63 -16.64
C LYS A 322 -17.36 -27.96 -17.61
N GLU A 323 -18.62 -27.61 -17.28
CA GLU A 323 -19.78 -27.93 -18.13
C GLU A 323 -19.73 -27.18 -19.47
N ALA A 324 -19.25 -25.95 -19.49
CA ALA A 324 -19.12 -25.14 -20.71
C ALA A 324 -17.87 -25.45 -21.55
N GLY A 325 -16.97 -26.34 -21.08
CA GLY A 325 -15.74 -26.70 -21.80
C GLY A 325 -14.75 -25.54 -21.97
N ILE A 326 -14.66 -24.61 -20.98
CA ILE A 326 -13.78 -23.46 -21.04
C ILE A 326 -12.43 -23.85 -20.45
N ASN A 327 -11.36 -23.79 -21.23
CA ASN A 327 -10.01 -24.19 -20.78
C ASN A 327 -9.21 -23.06 -20.12
N ARG A 328 -9.55 -21.79 -20.38
CA ARG A 328 -8.86 -20.62 -19.82
C ARG A 328 -9.34 -20.27 -18.40
N SER A 329 -8.74 -19.24 -17.80
CA SER A 329 -9.20 -18.70 -16.52
C SER A 329 -10.59 -18.11 -16.67
N PHE A 330 -11.55 -18.60 -15.88
CA PHE A 330 -12.94 -18.20 -15.95
C PHE A 330 -13.52 -17.99 -14.54
N SER A 331 -14.15 -16.85 -14.32
CA SER A 331 -14.73 -16.45 -13.04
C SER A 331 -15.86 -15.44 -13.27
N TYR A 332 -16.51 -14.98 -12.20
CA TYR A 332 -17.49 -13.88 -12.29
C TYR A 332 -16.94 -12.66 -13.05
N TYR A 333 -15.65 -12.34 -12.85
CA TYR A 333 -15.00 -11.19 -13.50
C TYR A 333 -14.87 -11.37 -15.04
N SER A 334 -15.00 -12.57 -15.53
CA SER A 334 -14.99 -12.87 -16.97
C SER A 334 -16.13 -12.19 -17.72
N SER A 335 -17.32 -12.06 -17.11
CA SER A 335 -18.46 -11.35 -17.72
C SER A 335 -18.11 -9.88 -18.04
N ARG A 336 -17.44 -9.24 -17.10
CA ARG A 336 -17.00 -7.86 -17.25
C ARG A 336 -15.90 -7.70 -18.30
N LYS A 337 -14.97 -8.63 -18.35
CA LYS A 337 -13.92 -8.66 -19.37
C LYS A 337 -14.51 -8.90 -20.77
N THR A 338 -15.47 -9.82 -20.87
CA THR A 338 -16.17 -10.12 -22.12
C THR A 338 -16.98 -8.90 -22.61
N PHE A 339 -17.74 -8.25 -21.72
CA PHE A 339 -18.47 -7.05 -22.09
C PHE A 339 -17.54 -5.96 -22.64
N ALA A 340 -16.44 -5.68 -21.94
CA ALA A 340 -15.46 -4.67 -22.36
C ALA A 340 -14.80 -5.04 -23.68
N GLN A 341 -14.45 -6.32 -23.89
CA GLN A 341 -13.81 -6.80 -25.11
C GLN A 341 -14.76 -6.71 -26.30
N PHE A 342 -16.01 -7.15 -26.15
CA PHE A 342 -17.00 -7.07 -27.21
C PHE A 342 -17.33 -5.64 -27.57
N ALA A 343 -17.53 -4.78 -26.58
CA ALA A 343 -17.75 -3.35 -26.81
C ALA A 343 -16.57 -2.70 -27.57
N PHE A 344 -15.34 -3.05 -27.23
CA PHE A 344 -14.16 -2.56 -27.94
C PHE A 344 -14.10 -3.07 -29.38
N MET A 345 -14.37 -4.38 -29.61
CA MET A 345 -14.35 -4.98 -30.95
C MET A 345 -15.36 -4.37 -31.91
N ILE A 346 -16.54 -3.95 -31.42
CA ILE A 346 -17.58 -3.31 -32.24
C ILE A 346 -17.46 -1.78 -32.26
N GLY A 347 -16.30 -1.21 -31.90
CA GLY A 347 -15.97 0.20 -32.04
C GLY A 347 -16.64 1.13 -31.03
N ILE A 348 -17.11 0.64 -29.90
CA ILE A 348 -17.60 1.53 -28.85
C ILE A 348 -16.44 2.33 -28.28
N LYS A 349 -16.61 3.65 -28.17
CA LYS A 349 -15.59 4.55 -27.60
C LYS A 349 -15.20 4.14 -26.20
N THR A 350 -13.90 4.15 -25.90
CA THR A 350 -13.35 3.70 -24.62
C THR A 350 -14.00 4.38 -23.42
N GLU A 351 -14.34 5.68 -23.55
CA GLU A 351 -14.99 6.47 -22.51
C GLU A 351 -16.39 5.93 -22.16
N VAL A 352 -17.12 5.50 -23.19
CA VAL A 352 -18.46 4.90 -23.01
C VAL A 352 -18.33 3.53 -22.34
N ILE A 353 -17.33 2.74 -22.75
CA ILE A 353 -17.02 1.45 -22.09
C ILE A 353 -16.66 1.67 -20.62
N GLU A 354 -15.77 2.62 -20.32
CA GLU A 354 -15.40 2.97 -18.95
C GLU A 354 -16.61 3.39 -18.11
N TYR A 355 -17.51 4.21 -18.69
CA TYR A 355 -18.75 4.60 -18.03
C TYR A 355 -19.65 3.41 -17.73
N CYS A 356 -19.97 2.55 -18.71
CA CYS A 356 -20.76 1.32 -18.48
C CYS A 356 -20.17 0.44 -17.39
N LEU A 357 -18.84 0.35 -17.34
CA LEU A 357 -18.11 -0.35 -16.31
C LEU A 357 -18.08 0.38 -14.95
N GLY A 358 -18.65 1.57 -14.82
CA GLY A 358 -18.57 2.39 -13.61
C GLY A 358 -17.14 2.80 -13.24
N GLN A 359 -16.23 2.85 -14.24
CA GLN A 359 -14.87 3.33 -14.02
C GLN A 359 -14.82 4.85 -14.10
N THR A 360 -13.81 5.44 -13.47
CA THR A 360 -13.53 6.86 -13.65
C THR A 360 -12.87 7.04 -15.01
N VAL A 361 -13.45 7.86 -15.85
CA VAL A 361 -12.74 8.39 -17.02
C VAL A 361 -11.48 9.09 -16.49
N LYS A 362 -10.31 8.79 -17.05
CA LYS A 362 -9.05 9.35 -16.53
C LYS A 362 -9.05 10.86 -16.71
N GLU A 363 -9.12 11.60 -15.61
CA GLU A 363 -9.19 13.06 -15.54
C GLU A 363 -7.98 13.79 -16.18
N ASN A 364 -6.90 13.07 -16.49
CA ASN A 364 -5.65 13.66 -17.00
C ASN A 364 -5.67 14.00 -18.51
N ARG A 365 -6.80 13.85 -19.21
CA ARG A 365 -6.93 14.32 -20.58
C ARG A 365 -7.82 15.57 -20.62
N PRO A 366 -7.35 16.71 -21.11
CA PRO A 366 -8.11 17.97 -21.15
C PRO A 366 -9.49 17.85 -21.81
N ILE A 367 -9.65 16.91 -22.76
CA ILE A 367 -10.91 16.66 -23.45
C ILE A 367 -12.07 16.30 -22.51
N TYR A 368 -11.79 15.68 -21.38
CA TYR A 368 -12.84 15.28 -20.42
C TYR A 368 -13.42 16.44 -19.61
N ASN A 369 -12.80 17.62 -19.68
CA ASN A 369 -13.40 18.84 -19.16
C ASN A 369 -14.54 19.34 -20.07
N TYR A 370 -14.62 18.85 -21.31
CA TYR A 370 -15.56 19.30 -22.34
C TYR A 370 -16.58 18.25 -22.75
N VAL A 371 -16.31 16.97 -22.48
CA VAL A 371 -17.14 15.85 -22.93
C VAL A 371 -17.68 15.07 -21.74
N ARG A 372 -18.99 14.90 -21.71
CA ARG A 372 -19.69 13.99 -20.78
C ARG A 372 -20.22 12.78 -21.54
N VAL A 373 -20.00 11.60 -20.99
CA VAL A 373 -20.73 10.41 -21.44
C VAL A 373 -22.16 10.50 -20.92
N MET A 374 -23.12 10.53 -21.82
CA MET A 374 -24.53 10.59 -21.49
C MET A 374 -25.13 9.18 -21.34
N GLN A 375 -26.17 9.05 -20.53
CA GLN A 375 -26.92 7.80 -20.35
C GLN A 375 -27.29 7.15 -21.69
N ARG A 376 -27.79 7.91 -22.65
CA ARG A 376 -28.16 7.41 -24.00
C ARG A 376 -27.02 6.70 -24.74
N GLN A 377 -25.77 7.14 -24.52
CA GLN A 377 -24.60 6.48 -25.12
C GLN A 377 -24.35 5.13 -24.47
N ALA A 378 -24.54 5.03 -23.15
CA ALA A 378 -24.43 3.77 -22.43
C ALA A 378 -25.55 2.79 -22.83
N ASP A 379 -26.79 3.28 -22.94
CA ASP A 379 -27.94 2.50 -23.41
C ASP A 379 -27.69 1.89 -24.81
N THR A 380 -27.24 2.76 -25.74
CA THR A 380 -26.89 2.34 -27.10
C THR A 380 -25.73 1.34 -27.11
N ALA A 381 -24.70 1.57 -26.29
CA ALA A 381 -23.53 0.68 -26.21
C ALA A 381 -23.92 -0.70 -25.67
N ILE A 382 -24.69 -0.75 -24.58
CA ILE A 382 -25.13 -2.01 -23.98
C ILE A 382 -26.00 -2.77 -24.97
N ARG A 383 -26.94 -2.10 -25.64
CA ARG A 383 -27.79 -2.73 -26.68
C ARG A 383 -26.94 -3.32 -27.80
N LYS A 384 -26.02 -2.55 -28.39
CA LYS A 384 -25.12 -3.02 -29.46
C LYS A 384 -24.29 -4.23 -29.03
N VAL A 385 -23.75 -4.23 -27.80
CA VAL A 385 -22.97 -5.36 -27.27
C VAL A 385 -23.83 -6.61 -27.14
N ILE A 386 -25.09 -6.48 -26.71
CA ILE A 386 -26.01 -7.60 -26.61
C ILE A 386 -26.36 -8.11 -28.02
N ASP A 387 -26.71 -7.23 -28.95
CA ASP A 387 -27.02 -7.58 -30.35
C ASP A 387 -25.84 -8.27 -31.03
N TYR A 388 -24.61 -7.85 -30.76
CA TYR A 388 -23.41 -8.53 -31.25
C TYR A 388 -23.31 -9.98 -30.78
N THR A 389 -23.79 -10.31 -29.59
CA THR A 389 -23.84 -11.73 -29.14
C THR A 389 -24.89 -12.57 -29.80
N VAL A 390 -25.88 -11.95 -30.45
CA VAL A 390 -26.98 -12.65 -31.17
C VAL A 390 -26.65 -12.77 -32.64
N THR A 391 -26.24 -11.72 -33.28
CA THR A 391 -25.97 -11.62 -34.71
C THR A 391 -24.58 -11.02 -34.97
N PRO A 392 -23.50 -11.76 -34.64
CA PRO A 392 -22.13 -11.19 -34.78
C PRO A 392 -21.79 -10.82 -36.22
N ASP A 393 -22.29 -11.55 -37.20
CA ASP A 393 -22.01 -11.29 -38.63
C ASP A 393 -22.63 -9.99 -39.15
N SER A 394 -23.60 -9.41 -38.42
CA SER A 394 -24.19 -8.13 -38.78
C SER A 394 -23.31 -6.94 -38.40
N PHE A 395 -22.22 -7.17 -37.66
CA PHE A 395 -21.25 -6.16 -37.26
C PHE A 395 -19.99 -6.28 -38.12
N ASN A 396 -19.77 -5.28 -38.97
CA ASN A 396 -18.55 -5.22 -39.76
C ASN A 396 -17.36 -4.80 -38.88
N LEU A 397 -16.59 -5.76 -38.38
CA LEU A 397 -15.45 -5.53 -37.50
C LEU A 397 -14.26 -4.87 -38.22
N TYR A 398 -14.26 -4.83 -39.54
CA TYR A 398 -13.20 -4.23 -40.36
C TYR A 398 -13.37 -2.69 -40.53
N ASP A 399 -14.54 -2.14 -40.25
CA ASP A 399 -14.81 -0.68 -40.34
C ASP A 399 -14.44 0.06 -39.04
N VAL A 400 -13.79 -0.63 -38.08
CA VAL A 400 -13.51 -0.10 -36.75
C VAL A 400 -12.05 0.34 -36.58
N VAL A 401 -11.32 0.54 -37.66
CA VAL A 401 -9.92 1.01 -37.62
C VAL A 401 -9.82 2.51 -37.62
#